data_8b276af9b4be25fb25a8d8b4d5a8ec00
#
_entry.id   8b276af9b4be25fb25a8d8b4d5a8ec00
#
_cell.length_a   1.000
_cell.length_b   1.000
_cell.length_c   1.000
_cell.angle_alpha   90.00
_cell.angle_beta   90.00
_cell.angle_gamma   90.00
#
_symmetry.space_group_name_H-M   'P 1'
#
loop_
_entity.id
_entity.type
_entity.pdbx_description
1 polymer ?
#
loop_
_entity_poly.entity_id
_entity_poly.type
_entity_poly.pdbx_seq_one_letter_code
_entity_poly.pdbx_strand_id
1 'polypeptide(L)'
;MDNADKIAMVERYVEAFEKGDVEIIRSMYAQDAVVEDPVGTDAHHGLDAICAFYQGALGAGAKLRLSGPARCAGNAVAFPFHVVMPGMQIDVIDVFEFNDEGKISSMKAYW
;
A
#
# COMPACT_ATOMS: atom_id res chain seq x y z
N MET A 1 11.76 -2.93 13.18
CA MET A 1 10.51 -3.64 12.87
C MET A 1 10.77 -5.13 12.76
N ASP A 2 9.99 -5.93 13.45
CA ASP A 2 10.00 -7.37 13.24
C ASP A 2 8.96 -7.77 12.17
N ASN A 3 8.87 -9.06 11.87
CA ASN A 3 7.93 -9.53 10.84
C ASN A 3 6.47 -9.29 11.23
N ALA A 4 6.14 -9.40 12.52
CA ALA A 4 4.78 -9.14 13.00
C ALA A 4 4.38 -7.68 12.78
N ASP A 5 5.30 -6.73 12.97
CA ASP A 5 5.04 -5.31 12.71
C ASP A 5 4.78 -5.06 11.23
N LYS A 6 5.54 -5.69 10.35
CA LYS A 6 5.36 -5.54 8.89
C LYS A 6 4.03 -6.11 8.43
N ILE A 7 3.65 -7.27 8.96
CA ILE A 7 2.35 -7.89 8.64
C ILE A 7 1.20 -7.02 9.15
N ALA A 8 1.34 -6.45 10.34
CA ALA A 8 0.34 -5.52 10.88
C ALA A 8 0.15 -4.30 9.97
N MET A 9 1.21 -3.82 9.33
CA MET A 9 1.12 -2.74 8.36
C MET A 9 0.32 -3.15 7.11
N VAL A 10 0.47 -4.38 6.65
CA VAL A 10 -0.32 -4.91 5.53
C VAL A 10 -1.81 -4.95 5.91
N GLU A 11 -2.13 -5.44 7.10
CA GLU A 11 -3.51 -5.49 7.59
C GLU A 11 -4.12 -4.09 7.73
N ARG A 12 -3.33 -3.13 8.21
CA ARG A 12 -3.74 -1.74 8.32
C ARG A 12 -4.02 -1.12 6.95
N TYR A 13 -3.21 -1.48 5.95
CA TYR A 13 -3.41 -1.04 4.57
C TYR A 13 -4.76 -1.53 4.02
N VAL A 14 -5.06 -2.81 4.21
CA VAL A 14 -6.35 -3.39 3.80
C VAL A 14 -7.50 -2.69 4.52
N GLU A 15 -7.35 -2.40 5.82
CA GLU A 15 -8.35 -1.68 6.62
C GLU A 15 -8.62 -0.27 6.09
N ALA A 16 -7.57 0.43 5.65
CA ALA A 16 -7.71 1.77 5.09
C ALA A 16 -8.67 1.77 3.88
N PHE A 17 -8.55 0.78 3.02
CA PHE A 17 -9.45 0.62 1.87
C PHE A 17 -10.84 0.19 2.30
N GLU A 18 -10.96 -0.69 3.26
CA GLU A 18 -12.25 -1.14 3.77
C GLU A 18 -13.05 0.04 4.36
N LYS A 19 -12.37 0.93 5.08
CA LYS A 19 -12.98 2.12 5.69
C LYS A 19 -13.06 3.32 4.75
N GLY A 20 -12.32 3.30 3.64
CA GLY A 20 -12.22 4.45 2.75
C GLY A 20 -11.54 5.65 3.41
N ASP A 21 -10.57 5.42 4.29
CA ASP A 21 -9.96 6.44 5.14
C ASP A 21 -8.51 6.72 4.75
N VAL A 22 -8.30 7.83 4.05
CA VAL A 22 -6.95 8.25 3.60
C VAL A 22 -6.05 8.62 4.79
N GLU A 23 -6.59 8.98 5.94
CA GLU A 23 -5.77 9.33 7.10
C GLU A 23 -5.03 8.11 7.66
N ILE A 24 -5.59 6.91 7.51
CA ILE A 24 -4.88 5.68 7.85
C ILE A 24 -3.65 5.55 6.94
N ILE A 25 -3.82 5.76 5.63
CA ILE A 25 -2.72 5.74 4.67
C ILE A 25 -1.66 6.78 5.05
N ARG A 26 -2.08 8.01 5.36
CA ARG A 26 -1.18 9.09 5.75
C ARG A 26 -0.31 8.69 6.95
N SER A 27 -0.88 7.98 7.90
CA SER A 27 -0.15 7.55 9.11
C SER A 27 0.90 6.47 8.85
N MET A 28 0.84 5.81 7.70
CA MET A 28 1.71 4.67 7.37
C MET A 28 2.97 5.07 6.61
N TYR A 29 2.91 6.15 5.82
CA TYR A 29 3.99 6.56 4.91
C TYR A 29 4.89 7.62 5.52
N ALA A 30 6.17 7.58 5.14
CA ALA A 30 7.12 8.64 5.47
C ALA A 30 6.83 9.89 4.64
N GLN A 31 7.27 11.06 5.12
CA GLN A 31 7.08 12.34 4.44
C GLN A 31 7.71 12.36 3.04
N ASP A 32 8.85 11.69 2.89
CA ASP A 32 9.62 11.64 1.65
C ASP A 32 9.44 10.34 0.86
N ALA A 33 8.38 9.59 1.17
CA ALA A 33 8.11 8.32 0.52
C ALA A 33 7.88 8.46 -0.98
N VAL A 34 8.07 7.36 -1.70
CA VAL A 34 7.84 7.27 -3.14
C VAL A 34 6.94 6.07 -3.42
N VAL A 35 5.91 6.27 -4.25
CA VAL A 35 4.98 5.22 -4.68
C VAL A 35 5.03 5.10 -6.19
N GLU A 36 5.25 3.88 -6.68
CA GLU A 36 5.17 3.52 -8.10
C GLU A 36 4.04 2.49 -8.26
N ASP A 37 2.99 2.85 -8.99
CA ASP A 37 1.77 2.02 -9.05
C ASP A 37 1.02 2.21 -10.37
N PRO A 38 1.15 1.26 -11.29
CA PRO A 38 2.09 0.13 -11.28
C PRO A 38 3.51 0.57 -11.62
N VAL A 39 4.47 -0.31 -11.34
CA VAL A 39 5.87 -0.10 -11.74
C VAL A 39 5.94 0.18 -13.24
N GLY A 40 6.71 1.21 -13.62
CA GLY A 40 6.82 1.65 -15.00
C GLY A 40 5.97 2.87 -15.33
N THR A 41 5.13 3.34 -14.40
CA THR A 41 4.41 4.61 -14.52
C THR A 41 5.12 5.69 -13.70
N ASP A 42 4.70 6.95 -13.86
CA ASP A 42 5.28 8.06 -13.11
C ASP A 42 5.07 7.88 -11.61
N ALA A 43 6.17 7.97 -10.85
CA ALA A 43 6.12 7.82 -9.41
C ALA A 43 5.48 9.04 -8.73
N HIS A 44 4.82 8.77 -7.60
CA HIS A 44 4.28 9.81 -6.73
C HIS A 44 5.32 10.08 -5.62
N HIS A 45 5.78 11.31 -5.53
CA HIS A 45 6.83 11.71 -4.60
C HIS A 45 6.26 12.54 -3.45
N GLY A 46 6.48 12.08 -2.23
CA GLY A 46 6.08 12.78 -1.02
C GLY A 46 4.66 12.46 -0.56
N LEU A 47 4.43 12.67 0.72
CA LEU A 47 3.22 12.22 1.41
C LEU A 47 1.94 12.84 0.83
N ASP A 48 1.97 14.13 0.49
CA ASP A 48 0.78 14.81 -0.04
C ASP A 48 0.37 14.25 -1.41
N ALA A 49 1.34 14.03 -2.30
CA ALA A 49 1.08 13.46 -3.62
C ALA A 49 0.59 12.00 -3.50
N ILE A 50 1.17 11.25 -2.57
CA ILE A 50 0.76 9.87 -2.30
C ILE A 50 -0.68 9.81 -1.79
N CYS A 51 -1.04 10.67 -0.84
CA CYS A 51 -2.41 10.71 -0.31
C CYS A 51 -3.42 11.14 -1.38
N ALA A 52 -3.07 12.07 -2.25
CA ALA A 52 -3.92 12.47 -3.37
C ALA A 52 -4.17 11.30 -4.32
N PHE A 53 -3.12 10.51 -4.61
CA PHE A 53 -3.24 9.31 -5.43
C PHE A 53 -4.18 8.27 -4.79
N TYR A 54 -3.99 7.95 -3.52
CA TYR A 54 -4.86 7.00 -2.82
C TYR A 54 -6.29 7.50 -2.69
N GLN A 55 -6.48 8.81 -2.50
CA GLN A 55 -7.82 9.37 -2.39
C GLN A 55 -8.65 9.06 -3.65
N GLY A 56 -8.02 9.02 -4.82
CA GLY A 56 -8.68 8.61 -6.05
C GLY A 56 -9.20 7.18 -5.99
N ALA A 57 -8.36 6.24 -5.55
CA ALA A 57 -8.74 4.83 -5.45
C ALA A 57 -9.82 4.61 -4.36
N LEU A 58 -9.65 5.26 -3.21
CA LEU A 58 -10.62 5.16 -2.11
C LEU A 58 -11.98 5.74 -2.54
N GLY A 59 -11.96 6.88 -3.23
CA GLY A 59 -13.18 7.52 -3.75
C GLY A 59 -13.90 6.68 -4.79
N ALA A 60 -13.18 5.84 -5.52
CA ALA A 60 -13.75 4.90 -6.48
C ALA A 60 -14.33 3.64 -5.81
N GLY A 61 -14.18 3.50 -4.50
CA GLY A 61 -14.71 2.36 -3.75
C GLY A 61 -13.86 1.09 -3.85
N ALA A 62 -12.57 1.23 -4.17
CA ALA A 62 -11.68 0.08 -4.25
C ALA A 62 -11.56 -0.63 -2.89
N LYS A 63 -11.66 -1.95 -2.90
CA LYS A 63 -11.45 -2.82 -1.74
C LYS A 63 -10.30 -3.77 -2.05
N LEU A 64 -9.57 -4.19 -1.01
CA LEU A 64 -8.46 -5.12 -1.16
C LEU A 64 -8.83 -6.46 -0.53
N ARG A 65 -8.51 -7.54 -1.23
CA ARG A 65 -8.71 -8.91 -0.74
C ARG A 65 -7.40 -9.67 -0.87
N LEU A 66 -6.76 -9.95 0.28
CA LEU A 66 -5.51 -10.70 0.28
C LEU A 66 -5.74 -12.08 -0.35
N SER A 67 -4.85 -12.50 -1.26
CA SER A 67 -4.95 -13.76 -1.97
C SER A 67 -3.93 -14.80 -1.50
N GLY A 68 -3.08 -14.45 -0.55
CA GLY A 68 -2.09 -15.32 0.05
C GLY A 68 -1.37 -14.62 1.19
N PRO A 69 -0.49 -15.34 1.91
CA PRO A 69 0.24 -14.75 3.03
C PRO A 69 1.28 -13.74 2.57
N ALA A 70 1.50 -12.72 3.41
CA ALA A 70 2.59 -11.77 3.20
C ALA A 70 3.93 -12.45 3.46
N ARG A 71 4.98 -12.00 2.76
CA ARG A 71 6.36 -12.48 2.95
C ARG A 71 7.24 -11.31 3.33
N CYS A 72 7.95 -11.48 4.44
CA CYS A 72 8.86 -10.47 4.97
C CYS A 72 10.30 -10.87 4.73
N ALA A 73 11.12 -9.92 4.29
CA ALA A 73 12.57 -10.11 4.14
C ALA A 73 13.26 -8.75 4.22
N GLY A 74 14.41 -8.67 4.91
CA GLY A 74 15.12 -7.41 5.08
C GLY A 74 14.20 -6.34 5.68
N ASN A 75 14.18 -5.16 5.07
CA ASN A 75 13.30 -4.07 5.45
C ASN A 75 11.99 -4.05 4.64
N ALA A 76 11.61 -5.16 4.03
CA ALA A 76 10.50 -5.20 3.10
C ALA A 76 9.43 -6.23 3.49
N VAL A 77 8.21 -6.00 2.99
CA VAL A 77 7.13 -6.99 2.97
C VAL A 77 6.46 -6.95 1.61
N ALA A 78 6.23 -8.13 1.03
CA ALA A 78 5.49 -8.29 -0.21
C ALA A 78 4.19 -9.04 0.07
N PHE A 79 3.10 -8.65 -0.59
CA PHE A 79 1.81 -9.29 -0.36
C PHE A 79 0.96 -9.31 -1.62
N PRO A 80 0.35 -10.47 -1.93
CA PRO A 80 -0.53 -10.61 -3.09
C PRO A 80 -1.97 -10.30 -2.70
N PHE A 81 -2.70 -9.63 -3.60
CA PHE A 81 -4.11 -9.32 -3.34
C PHE A 81 -4.86 -9.04 -4.64
N HIS A 82 -6.18 -8.96 -4.52
CA HIS A 82 -7.05 -8.45 -5.57
C HIS A 82 -7.57 -7.08 -5.17
N VAL A 83 -7.52 -6.13 -6.10
CA VAL A 83 -8.30 -4.90 -5.99
C VAL A 83 -9.67 -5.21 -6.56
N VAL A 84 -10.72 -5.00 -5.76
CA VAL A 84 -12.08 -5.28 -6.16
C VAL A 84 -12.85 -3.97 -6.25
N MET A 85 -13.46 -3.72 -7.41
CA MET A 85 -14.34 -2.59 -7.68
C MET A 85 -15.57 -3.13 -8.42
N PRO A 86 -16.70 -2.36 -8.49
CA PRO A 86 -17.86 -2.83 -9.23
C PRO A 86 -17.51 -3.20 -10.67
N GLY A 87 -17.74 -4.47 -11.04
CA GLY A 87 -17.49 -4.99 -12.39
C GLY A 87 -16.02 -5.19 -12.77
N MET A 88 -15.09 -5.07 -11.79
CA MET A 88 -13.65 -5.16 -12.07
C MET A 88 -12.91 -5.81 -10.91
N GLN A 89 -11.92 -6.64 -11.25
CA GLN A 89 -10.97 -7.20 -10.30
C GLN A 89 -9.58 -7.19 -10.94
N ILE A 90 -8.59 -6.70 -10.21
CA ILE A 90 -7.20 -6.63 -10.68
C ILE A 90 -6.32 -7.41 -9.71
N ASP A 91 -5.49 -8.30 -10.25
CA ASP A 91 -4.49 -9.04 -9.46
C ASP A 91 -3.26 -8.17 -9.27
N VAL A 92 -2.81 -8.02 -8.03
CA VAL A 92 -1.72 -7.10 -7.67
C VAL A 92 -0.76 -7.78 -6.71
N ILE A 93 0.51 -7.41 -6.82
CA ILE A 93 1.52 -7.66 -5.78
C ILE A 93 2.07 -6.30 -5.37
N ASP A 94 1.96 -5.97 -4.08
CA ASP A 94 2.60 -4.77 -3.52
C ASP A 94 3.84 -5.15 -2.73
N VAL A 95 4.84 -4.27 -2.77
CA VAL A 95 6.04 -4.37 -1.95
C VAL A 95 6.20 -3.07 -1.18
N PHE A 96 6.18 -3.15 0.14
CA PHE A 96 6.55 -2.04 1.03
C PHE A 96 8.00 -2.19 1.47
N GLU A 97 8.74 -1.10 1.42
CA GLU A 97 10.04 -0.98 2.10
C GLU A 97 9.91 0.06 3.20
N PHE A 98 10.50 -0.23 4.37
CA PHE A 98 10.36 0.61 5.56
C PHE A 98 11.66 1.32 5.90
N ASN A 99 11.56 2.52 6.47
CA ASN A 99 12.69 3.25 7.04
C ASN A 99 12.91 2.84 8.50
N ASP A 100 13.93 3.44 9.13
CA ASP A 100 14.30 3.13 10.52
C ASP A 100 13.23 3.54 11.55
N GLU A 101 12.27 4.38 11.15
CA GLU A 101 11.17 4.82 11.99
C GLU A 101 9.93 3.95 11.87
N GLY A 102 10.00 2.87 11.05
CA GLY A 102 8.87 1.99 10.83
C GLY A 102 7.81 2.55 9.89
N LYS A 103 8.14 3.60 9.13
CA LYS A 103 7.26 4.16 8.10
C LYS A 103 7.61 3.58 6.74
N ILE A 104 6.60 3.50 5.85
CA ILE A 104 6.85 3.08 4.47
C ILE A 104 7.61 4.17 3.75
N SER A 105 8.82 3.86 3.29
CA SER A 105 9.65 4.79 2.50
C SER A 105 9.46 4.58 1.00
N SER A 106 9.07 3.38 0.58
CA SER A 106 8.85 3.05 -0.82
C SER A 106 7.74 2.01 -0.94
N MET A 107 6.85 2.21 -1.90
CA MET A 107 5.87 1.20 -2.30
C MET A 107 5.95 1.00 -3.81
N LYS A 108 5.99 -0.25 -4.22
CA LYS A 108 5.92 -0.64 -5.63
C LYS A 108 4.79 -1.63 -5.81
N ALA A 109 3.91 -1.34 -6.75
CA ALA A 109 2.80 -2.22 -7.11
C ALA A 109 3.03 -2.82 -8.49
N TYR A 110 2.72 -4.09 -8.64
CA TYR A 110 2.89 -4.84 -9.89
C TYR A 110 1.53 -5.36 -10.34
N TRP A 111 1.10 -4.85 -11.48
CA TRP A 111 -0.15 -5.27 -12.11
C TRP A 111 -0.27 -4.80 -13.56
#